data_de14c3f86c56ec090b0944084f8b7b0d
#
_entry.id   de14c3f86c56ec090b0944084f8b7b0d
#
_cell.length_a   1.000
_cell.length_b   1.000
_cell.length_c   1.000
_cell.angle_alpha   90.00
_cell.angle_beta   90.00
_cell.angle_gamma   90.00
#
_symmetry.space_group_name_H-M   'P 1'
#
loop_
_entity.id
_entity.type
_entity.pdbx_description
1 polymer ?
#
loop_
_entity_poly.entity_id
_entity_poly.type
_entity_poly.pdbx_seq_one_letter_code
_entity_poly.pdbx_strand_id
1 'polypeptide(L)'
;MKRKVVINRTCGTTFGLSEKGLDMYKSLSGTEDDDLYDFDIDRHDPNLVKVIETLGKEASWDGESELTIVELPEGEDKYMISEDESGIEDIYTPSTAPWINID
;
A
#
# COMPACT_ATOMS: atom_id res chain seq x y z
N MET A 1 -8.05 7.65 -15.66
CA MET A 1 -6.77 7.15 -15.13
C MET A 1 -7.03 6.36 -13.86
N LYS A 2 -6.56 5.12 -13.80
CA LYS A 2 -6.78 4.28 -12.63
C LYS A 2 -5.82 4.66 -11.51
N ARG A 3 -6.34 4.68 -10.29
CA ARG A 3 -5.53 4.94 -9.10
C ARG A 3 -4.91 3.65 -8.61
N LYS A 4 -3.70 3.74 -8.08
CA LYS A 4 -2.96 2.59 -7.56
C LYS A 4 -2.84 2.70 -6.05
N VAL A 5 -2.97 1.56 -5.36
CA VAL A 5 -2.88 1.47 -3.91
C VAL A 5 -1.94 0.33 -3.55
N VAL A 6 -1.09 0.55 -2.56
CA VAL A 6 -0.12 -0.46 -2.11
C VAL A 6 -0.67 -1.19 -0.88
N ILE A 7 -0.65 -2.51 -0.93
CA ILE A 7 -1.09 -3.36 0.19
C ILE A 7 -0.08 -4.48 0.45
N ASN A 8 -0.16 -5.06 1.65
CA ASN A 8 0.61 -6.24 2.01
C ASN A 8 -0.18 -7.51 1.70
N ARG A 9 0.38 -8.39 0.87
CA ARG A 9 -0.25 -9.65 0.50
C ARG A 9 0.47 -10.87 1.05
N THR A 10 1.36 -10.69 2.02
CA THR A 10 2.13 -11.79 2.59
C THR A 10 1.59 -12.19 3.95
N CYS A 11 1.24 -13.47 4.09
CA CYS A 11 0.74 -14.05 5.34
C CYS A 11 1.83 -14.00 6.42
N GLY A 12 1.43 -13.63 7.63
CA GLY A 12 2.33 -13.62 8.78
C GLY A 12 3.14 -12.33 8.94
N THR A 13 2.90 -11.33 8.10
CA THR A 13 3.61 -10.05 8.19
C THR A 13 2.61 -8.88 8.13
N THR A 14 3.12 -7.68 8.29
CA THR A 14 2.33 -6.47 8.20
C THR A 14 2.94 -5.53 7.17
N PHE A 15 2.16 -4.53 6.75
CA PHE A 15 2.69 -3.49 5.87
C PHE A 15 3.82 -2.74 6.57
N GLY A 16 4.90 -2.52 5.83
CA GLY A 16 6.01 -1.71 6.33
C GLY A 16 7.07 -1.55 5.26
N LEU A 17 7.79 -0.45 5.31
CA LEU A 17 8.88 -0.17 4.37
C LEU A 17 10.23 -0.48 5.02
N SER A 18 11.17 -0.94 4.19
CA SER A 18 12.57 -1.06 4.59
C SER A 18 13.17 0.34 4.72
N GLU A 19 14.33 0.42 5.34
CA GLU A 19 15.09 1.68 5.40
C GLU A 19 15.35 2.22 4.00
N LYS A 20 15.74 1.34 3.08
CA LYS A 20 15.97 1.69 1.68
C LYS A 20 14.69 2.23 1.01
N GLY A 21 13.56 1.57 1.25
CA GLY A 21 12.27 2.01 0.71
C GLY A 21 11.85 3.37 1.25
N LEU A 22 12.01 3.56 2.55
CA LEU A 22 11.64 4.82 3.19
C LEU A 22 12.56 5.97 2.73
N ASP A 23 13.85 5.71 2.60
CA ASP A 23 14.81 6.69 2.09
C ASP A 23 14.45 7.11 0.66
N MET A 24 14.09 6.16 -0.18
CA MET A 24 13.65 6.46 -1.54
C MET A 24 12.38 7.30 -1.55
N TYR A 25 11.42 6.95 -0.69
CA TYR A 25 10.19 7.73 -0.58
C TYR A 25 10.48 9.18 -0.19
N LYS A 26 11.33 9.38 0.81
CA LYS A 26 11.72 10.73 1.25
C LYS A 26 12.37 11.52 0.12
N SER A 27 13.24 10.87 -0.65
CA SER A 27 13.89 11.49 -1.80
C SER A 27 12.90 11.91 -2.87
N LEU A 28 11.94 11.04 -3.20
CA LEU A 28 10.93 11.30 -4.22
C LEU A 28 9.95 12.39 -3.80
N SER A 29 9.55 12.39 -2.53
CA SER A 29 8.58 13.36 -2.01
C SER A 29 9.22 14.70 -1.63
N GLY A 30 10.54 14.74 -1.51
CA GLY A 30 11.26 15.95 -1.09
C GLY A 30 11.14 16.27 0.38
N THR A 31 10.67 15.33 1.21
CA THR A 31 10.54 15.56 2.64
C THR A 31 11.88 15.33 3.37
N GLU A 32 12.14 16.18 4.37
CA GLU A 32 13.30 16.03 5.25
C GLU A 32 12.89 15.65 6.66
N ASP A 33 11.66 15.18 6.83
CA ASP A 33 11.11 14.83 8.13
C ASP A 33 11.72 13.52 8.63
N ASP A 34 12.60 13.61 9.62
CA ASP A 34 13.27 12.47 10.22
C ASP A 34 12.32 11.61 11.07
N ASP A 35 11.16 12.17 11.44
CA ASP A 35 10.14 11.48 12.22
C ASP A 35 9.06 10.82 11.36
N LEU A 36 9.26 10.79 10.05
CA LEU A 36 8.30 10.15 9.15
C LEU A 36 8.37 8.63 9.28
N TYR A 37 7.23 8.04 9.56
CA TYR A 37 7.08 6.59 9.62
C TYR A 37 6.28 6.08 8.42
N ASP A 38 6.49 4.82 8.05
CA ASP A 38 5.82 4.21 6.92
C ASP A 38 4.29 4.20 7.07
N PHE A 39 3.77 4.09 8.29
CA PHE A 39 2.32 4.11 8.52
C PHE A 39 1.71 5.52 8.37
N ASP A 40 2.54 6.56 8.28
CA ASP A 40 2.08 7.93 8.02
C ASP A 40 1.87 8.18 6.52
N ILE A 41 2.32 7.26 5.69
CA ILE A 41 2.23 7.40 4.23
C ILE A 41 0.91 6.83 3.74
N ASP A 42 0.18 7.62 2.94
CA ASP A 42 -1.05 7.14 2.33
C ASP A 42 -0.75 6.01 1.34
N ARG A 43 -1.56 4.95 1.38
CA ARG A 43 -1.35 3.78 0.53
C ARG A 43 -1.52 4.07 -0.97
N HIS A 44 -2.15 5.19 -1.30
CA HIS A 44 -2.32 5.63 -2.69
C HIS A 44 -1.35 6.74 -3.10
N ASP A 45 -0.39 7.07 -2.25
CA ASP A 45 0.59 8.10 -2.55
C ASP A 45 1.40 7.69 -3.79
N PRO A 46 1.47 8.55 -4.84
CA PRO A 46 2.21 8.22 -6.07
C PRO A 46 3.69 7.92 -5.82
N ASN A 47 4.30 8.57 -4.83
CA ASN A 47 5.70 8.33 -4.50
C ASN A 47 5.89 6.96 -3.86
N LEU A 48 4.94 6.52 -3.01
CA LEU A 48 4.97 5.17 -2.45
C LEU A 48 4.84 4.13 -3.55
N VAL A 49 3.92 4.32 -4.47
CA VAL A 49 3.74 3.42 -5.62
C VAL A 49 5.05 3.32 -6.40
N LYS A 50 5.70 4.45 -6.63
CA LYS A 50 6.98 4.49 -7.36
C LYS A 50 8.08 3.70 -6.65
N VAL A 51 8.13 3.77 -5.32
CA VAL A 51 9.08 3.00 -4.51
C VAL A 51 8.88 1.51 -4.74
N ILE A 52 7.63 1.04 -4.67
CA ILE A 52 7.33 -0.37 -4.85
C ILE A 52 7.64 -0.82 -6.29
N GLU A 53 7.31 -0.01 -7.28
CA GLU A 53 7.60 -0.32 -8.68
C GLU A 53 9.12 -0.44 -8.94
N THR A 54 9.91 0.33 -8.21
CA THR A 54 11.36 0.37 -8.40
C THR A 54 12.08 -0.72 -7.61
N LEU A 55 11.74 -0.92 -6.35
CA LEU A 55 12.46 -1.81 -5.44
C LEU A 55 11.86 -3.20 -5.30
N GLY A 56 10.57 -3.37 -5.57
CA GLY A 56 9.91 -4.66 -5.38
C GLY A 56 10.02 -5.13 -3.93
N LYS A 57 10.48 -6.36 -3.71
CA LYS A 57 10.61 -6.93 -2.36
C LYS A 57 11.58 -6.18 -1.47
N GLU A 58 12.57 -5.51 -2.05
CA GLU A 58 13.52 -4.73 -1.26
C GLU A 58 12.88 -3.53 -0.58
N ALA A 59 11.67 -3.17 -0.97
CA ALA A 59 10.95 -2.06 -0.35
C ALA A 59 10.30 -2.47 0.97
N SER A 60 10.07 -3.77 1.23
CA SER A 60 9.43 -4.21 2.45
C SER A 60 10.41 -4.26 3.62
N TRP A 61 9.87 -4.02 4.82
CA TRP A 61 10.69 -3.89 6.03
C TRP A 61 11.48 -5.16 6.39
N ASP A 62 10.98 -6.33 6.03
CA ASP A 62 11.66 -7.60 6.32
C ASP A 62 12.38 -8.19 5.10
N GLY A 63 12.31 -7.52 3.95
CA GLY A 63 12.92 -8.00 2.71
C GLY A 63 12.24 -9.21 2.10
N GLU A 64 11.20 -9.73 2.71
CA GLU A 64 10.49 -10.93 2.27
C GLU A 64 9.02 -10.68 2.00
N SER A 65 8.41 -9.71 2.69
CA SER A 65 6.99 -9.37 2.49
C SER A 65 6.75 -8.83 1.09
N GLU A 66 5.67 -9.28 0.49
CA GLU A 66 5.30 -8.84 -0.84
C GLU A 66 4.32 -7.67 -0.74
N LEU A 67 4.83 -6.47 -1.01
CA LEU A 67 4.00 -5.27 -1.13
C LEU A 67 3.49 -5.22 -2.57
N THR A 68 2.19 -5.23 -2.72
CA THR A 68 1.53 -5.39 -4.01
C THR A 68 0.79 -4.11 -4.38
N ILE A 69 0.86 -3.74 -5.66
CA ILE A 69 0.12 -2.59 -6.18
C ILE A 69 -1.19 -3.10 -6.75
N VAL A 70 -2.29 -2.54 -6.27
CA VAL A 70 -3.63 -2.86 -6.77
C VAL A 70 -4.19 -1.63 -7.46
N GLU A 71 -4.69 -1.81 -8.68
CA GLU A 71 -5.36 -0.73 -9.40
C GLU A 71 -6.85 -0.71 -9.03
N LEU A 72 -7.34 0.48 -8.68
CA LEU A 72 -8.78 0.65 -8.41
C LEU A 72 -9.53 0.71 -9.74
N PRO A 73 -10.81 0.27 -9.76
CA PRO A 73 -11.65 0.46 -10.95
C PRO A 73 -11.68 1.93 -11.37
N GLU A 74 -11.74 2.17 -12.66
CA GLU A 74 -11.76 3.54 -13.18
C GLU A 74 -12.97 4.30 -12.66
N GLY A 75 -12.74 5.53 -12.21
CA GLY A 75 -13.78 6.36 -11.63
C GLY A 75 -13.96 6.20 -10.12
N GLU A 76 -13.31 5.22 -9.51
CA GLU A 76 -13.36 5.04 -8.05
C GLU A 76 -12.41 6.01 -7.36
N ASP A 77 -12.93 6.73 -6.36
CA ASP A 77 -12.16 7.67 -5.57
C ASP A 77 -12.12 7.29 -4.09
N LYS A 78 -12.69 6.14 -3.75
CA LYS A 78 -12.75 5.64 -2.37
C LYS A 78 -12.33 4.19 -2.31
N TYR A 79 -11.68 3.83 -1.22
CA TYR A 79 -11.34 2.44 -0.96
C TYR A 79 -11.23 2.24 0.54
N MET A 80 -11.30 0.98 0.97
CA MET A 80 -10.92 0.62 2.32
C MET A 80 -10.04 -0.61 2.29
N ILE A 81 -9.13 -0.70 3.26
CA ILE A 81 -8.23 -1.82 3.40
C ILE A 81 -8.74 -2.68 4.56
N SER A 82 -8.90 -3.97 4.29
CA SER A 82 -9.28 -4.95 5.30
C SER A 82 -8.10 -5.89 5.51
N GLU A 83 -7.70 -6.07 6.77
CA GLU A 83 -6.60 -6.95 7.14
C GLU A 83 -7.18 -8.18 7.85
N ASP A 84 -6.78 -9.39 7.43
CA ASP A 84 -7.20 -10.60 8.10
C ASP A 84 -6.26 -10.95 9.27
N GLU A 85 -6.53 -12.07 9.94
CA GLU A 85 -5.76 -12.49 11.11
C GLU A 85 -4.29 -12.80 10.80
N SER A 86 -3.98 -13.09 9.55
CA SER A 86 -2.61 -13.40 9.13
C SER A 86 -1.84 -12.19 8.62
N GLY A 87 -2.48 -11.01 8.57
CA GLY A 87 -1.85 -9.79 8.10
C GLY A 87 -2.03 -9.50 6.62
N ILE A 88 -2.70 -10.40 5.89
CA ILE A 88 -2.98 -10.19 4.47
C ILE A 88 -4.05 -9.12 4.32
N GLU A 89 -3.74 -8.11 3.51
CA GLU A 89 -4.65 -7.00 3.27
C GLU A 89 -5.41 -7.19 1.95
N ASP A 90 -6.66 -6.76 1.93
CA ASP A 90 -7.48 -6.69 0.73
C ASP A 90 -8.08 -5.31 0.59
N ILE A 91 -8.38 -4.92 -0.63
CA ILE A 91 -8.99 -3.62 -0.93
C ILE A 91 -10.41 -3.82 -1.40
N TYR A 92 -11.31 -3.01 -0.84
CA TYR A 92 -12.70 -2.96 -1.25
C TYR A 92 -13.05 -1.56 -1.69
N THR A 93 -13.86 -1.46 -2.75
CA THR A 93 -14.39 -0.18 -3.21
C THR A 93 -15.92 -0.26 -3.20
N PRO A 94 -16.64 0.86 -3.35
CA PRO A 94 -18.10 0.81 -3.39
C PRO A 94 -18.67 -0.13 -4.46
N SER A 95 -17.95 -0.32 -5.57
CA SER A 95 -18.37 -1.22 -6.64
C SER A 95 -17.95 -2.67 -6.45
N THR A 96 -16.96 -2.94 -5.59
CA THR A 96 -16.41 -4.30 -5.39
C THR A 96 -16.58 -4.83 -3.98
N ALA A 97 -17.17 -4.04 -3.09
CA ALA A 97 -17.35 -4.45 -1.70
C ALA A 97 -18.23 -5.71 -1.60
N PRO A 98 -17.89 -6.62 -0.66
CA PRO A 98 -18.61 -7.89 -0.55
C PRO A 98 -19.92 -7.79 0.22
N TRP A 99 -20.56 -6.64 0.23
CA TRP A 99 -21.83 -6.44 0.92
C TRP A 99 -22.97 -7.13 0.19
N ILE A 100 -23.85 -7.71 0.96
CA ILE A 100 -25.03 -8.39 0.42
C ILE A 100 -26.25 -7.49 0.67
N ASN A 101 -26.95 -7.16 -0.40
CA ASN A 101 -28.19 -6.40 -0.29
C ASN A 101 -29.31 -7.31 0.18
N ILE A 102 -30.12 -6.80 1.11
CA ILE A 102 -31.19 -7.59 1.73
C ILE A 102 -32.56 -7.25 1.09
N ASP A 103 -32.60 -6.44 0.14
CA ASP A 103 -33.85 -5.99 -0.51
C ASP A 103 -34.61 -7.11 -1.21
#